data_adc0bcb2cec375379caea6dfe4779c7c
#
_entry.id   adc0bcb2cec375379caea6dfe4779c7c
#
_cell.length_a   1.000
_cell.length_b   1.000
_cell.length_c   1.000
_cell.angle_alpha   90.00
_cell.angle_beta   90.00
_cell.angle_gamma   90.00
#
_symmetry.space_group_name_H-M   'P 1'
#
loop_
_entity.id
_entity.type
_entity.pdbx_description
1 polymer ?
#
loop_
_entity_poly.entity_id
_entity_poly.type
_entity_poly.pdbx_seq_one_letter_code
_entity_poly.pdbx_strand_id
1 'polypeptide(L)'
;MKKRWGTMLLAGLLGTALLSGCGSSASDSASSAAESNPSETTTTAEGTKEDLIFVNYRDIRDLNPHLYAGEMYAQEMLYEGLVNITSDGFEGCLAESWDVSDDGKVYTFHIRPGVTFSDGEKCDAYAIKANFDAILENKDRHTWLEMMHLLVGVDAPDENTFVIELS
;
A
#
# COMPACT_ATOMS: atom_id res chain seq x y z
N MET A 1 -38.18 -28.03 18.60
CA MET A 1 -38.12 -27.56 19.99
C MET A 1 -37.91 -26.06 19.98
N LYS A 2 -38.91 -25.33 20.46
CA LYS A 2 -38.90 -23.85 20.52
C LYS A 2 -38.14 -23.39 21.75
N LYS A 3 -37.23 -22.42 21.66
CA LYS A 3 -36.67 -21.69 22.78
C LYS A 3 -36.71 -20.19 22.53
N ARG A 4 -37.41 -19.57 23.31
CA ARG A 4 -38.03 -18.34 23.70
C ARG A 4 -37.00 -17.20 23.88
N TRP A 5 -37.34 -16.07 23.30
CA TRP A 5 -36.74 -14.76 23.56
C TRP A 5 -37.07 -14.26 24.95
N GLY A 6 -36.09 -13.71 25.63
CA GLY A 6 -36.24 -12.95 26.85
C GLY A 6 -35.83 -11.51 26.62
N THR A 7 -36.85 -10.66 26.56
CA THR A 7 -36.75 -9.20 26.54
C THR A 7 -36.38 -8.73 27.96
N MET A 8 -35.35 -7.92 28.14
CA MET A 8 -35.12 -7.14 29.34
C MET A 8 -34.97 -5.67 28.97
N LEU A 9 -36.03 -4.92 29.24
CA LEU A 9 -36.09 -3.48 29.34
C LEU A 9 -35.52 -3.09 30.73
N LEU A 10 -34.62 -2.12 30.78
CA LEU A 10 -34.35 -1.36 31.98
C LEU A 10 -34.27 0.13 31.63
N ALA A 11 -35.23 0.86 32.16
CA ALA A 11 -35.37 2.30 32.07
C ALA A 11 -34.75 2.98 33.30
N GLY A 12 -34.36 4.23 33.12
CA GLY A 12 -34.21 5.21 34.24
C GLY A 12 -32.78 5.66 34.49
N LEU A 13 -32.37 6.88 34.45
CA LEU A 13 -32.82 8.04 35.21
C LEU A 13 -32.11 9.31 34.73
N LEU A 14 -32.85 10.40 34.63
CA LEU A 14 -32.37 11.79 34.47
C LEU A 14 -31.51 12.24 35.65
N GLY A 15 -30.49 13.05 35.37
CA GLY A 15 -29.77 13.82 36.35
C GLY A 15 -29.25 15.14 35.75
N THR A 16 -30.09 16.19 35.82
CA THR A 16 -29.73 17.57 35.55
C THR A 16 -28.96 18.15 36.75
N ALA A 17 -27.82 18.78 36.49
CA ALA A 17 -27.20 19.71 37.43
C ALA A 17 -26.68 20.93 36.73
N LEU A 18 -27.41 22.02 36.87
CA LEU A 18 -27.01 23.42 36.58
C LEU A 18 -26.16 23.91 37.77
N LEU A 19 -24.99 24.48 37.49
CA LEU A 19 -24.35 25.41 38.41
C LEU A 19 -23.77 26.58 37.60
N SER A 20 -24.46 27.68 37.68
CA SER A 20 -24.02 29.04 37.38
C SER A 20 -23.07 29.55 38.47
N GLY A 21 -21.96 30.16 38.06
CA GLY A 21 -21.05 30.85 38.95
C GLY A 21 -20.48 32.09 38.26
N CYS A 22 -21.13 33.24 38.50
CA CYS A 22 -20.66 34.57 38.12
C CYS A 22 -19.61 35.05 39.13
N GLY A 23 -18.54 35.70 38.67
CA GLY A 23 -17.57 36.36 39.57
C GLY A 23 -16.70 37.31 38.77
N SER A 24 -17.11 38.59 38.77
CA SER A 24 -16.38 39.74 38.26
C SER A 24 -15.19 40.09 39.16
N SER A 25 -14.05 40.50 38.60
CA SER A 25 -13.25 41.65 39.09
C SER A 25 -12.20 42.02 38.06
N ALA A 26 -12.20 43.29 37.70
CA ALA A 26 -11.28 43.98 36.83
C ALA A 26 -9.91 44.19 37.50
N SER A 27 -8.85 44.18 36.74
CA SER A 27 -7.70 45.08 36.90
C SER A 27 -6.83 45.09 35.62
N ASP A 28 -6.59 46.28 35.15
CA ASP A 28 -5.76 46.67 34.02
C ASP A 28 -4.32 46.13 34.11
N SER A 29 -3.80 45.67 32.99
CA SER A 29 -2.44 45.99 32.54
C SER A 29 -2.27 45.61 31.06
N ALA A 30 -2.09 46.61 30.25
CA ALA A 30 -1.75 46.53 28.86
C ALA A 30 -0.39 45.85 28.66
N SER A 31 -0.36 44.76 27.87
CA SER A 31 0.86 44.35 27.16
C SER A 31 0.44 43.79 25.79
N SER A 32 0.87 44.52 24.80
CA SER A 32 0.79 44.21 23.39
C SER A 32 1.45 42.84 23.13
N ALA A 33 0.64 41.86 22.79
CA ALA A 33 1.12 40.65 22.13
C ALA A 33 0.50 40.65 20.73
N ALA A 34 1.36 40.82 19.75
CA ALA A 34 1.06 40.70 18.35
C ALA A 34 0.50 39.29 18.07
N GLU A 35 -0.70 39.23 17.56
CA GLU A 35 -1.20 38.05 16.86
C GLU A 35 -0.31 37.82 15.63
N SER A 36 0.59 36.85 15.73
CA SER A 36 1.24 36.28 14.57
C SER A 36 0.26 35.26 13.97
N ASN A 37 -0.54 35.75 13.07
CA ASN A 37 -1.22 34.94 12.07
C ASN A 37 -0.14 34.13 11.34
N PRO A 38 -0.21 32.79 11.29
CA PRO A 38 0.68 32.06 10.41
C PRO A 38 0.24 32.39 8.99
N SER A 39 0.98 33.33 8.38
CA SER A 39 0.93 33.54 6.94
C SER A 39 1.28 32.22 6.30
N GLU A 40 0.30 31.60 5.67
CA GLU A 40 0.53 30.53 4.73
C GLU A 40 1.46 31.09 3.65
N THR A 41 2.74 30.88 3.87
CA THR A 41 3.72 31.03 2.81
C THR A 41 3.48 29.85 1.85
N THR A 42 2.60 30.10 0.90
CA THR A 42 2.54 29.29 -0.30
C THR A 42 3.88 29.49 -1.00
N THR A 43 4.87 28.72 -0.60
CA THR A 43 6.11 28.61 -1.36
C THR A 43 5.71 27.90 -2.65
N THR A 44 5.45 28.69 -3.69
CA THR A 44 5.43 28.17 -5.05
C THR A 44 6.86 27.75 -5.31
N ALA A 45 7.15 26.46 -5.09
CA ALA A 45 8.38 25.86 -5.51
C ALA A 45 8.38 25.93 -7.04
N GLU A 46 9.12 26.85 -7.62
CA GLU A 46 9.58 26.78 -8.99
C GLU A 46 10.57 25.60 -9.05
N GLY A 47 10.04 24.37 -8.98
CA GLY A 47 10.80 23.16 -9.23
C GLY A 47 11.19 23.13 -10.70
N THR A 48 12.41 22.81 -10.98
CA THR A 48 12.81 22.39 -12.32
C THR A 48 11.96 21.18 -12.68
N LYS A 49 11.75 20.90 -13.98
CA LYS A 49 10.93 19.76 -14.44
C LYS A 49 11.49 18.38 -14.01
N GLU A 50 12.56 18.37 -13.25
CA GLU A 50 13.26 17.18 -12.74
C GLU A 50 12.81 16.79 -11.32
N ASP A 51 12.11 17.70 -10.61
CA ASP A 51 11.67 17.44 -9.24
C ASP A 51 10.21 17.00 -9.21
N LEU A 52 9.95 15.79 -8.69
CA LEU A 52 8.62 15.29 -8.37
C LEU A 52 8.35 15.53 -6.87
N ILE A 53 7.39 16.41 -6.57
CA ILE A 53 6.93 16.63 -5.19
C ILE A 53 5.61 15.89 -4.99
N PHE A 54 5.65 14.87 -4.15
CA PHE A 54 4.49 14.05 -3.81
C PHE A 54 4.11 14.24 -2.34
N VAL A 55 2.88 14.69 -2.09
CA VAL A 55 2.36 14.88 -0.73
C VAL A 55 1.74 13.59 -0.24
N ASN A 56 2.20 13.11 0.91
CA ASN A 56 1.67 11.92 1.56
C ASN A 56 1.18 12.24 2.98
N TYR A 57 0.28 11.42 3.51
CA TYR A 57 -0.32 11.59 4.84
C TYR A 57 0.50 10.95 5.98
N ARG A 58 1.56 10.21 5.66
CA ARG A 58 2.49 9.62 6.63
C ARG A 58 3.87 9.39 6.02
N ASP A 59 4.86 9.20 6.87
CA ASP A 59 6.24 8.91 6.46
C ASP A 59 6.37 7.55 5.76
N ILE A 60 7.29 7.47 4.81
CA ILE A 60 7.69 6.21 4.17
C ILE A 60 8.61 5.48 5.14
N ARG A 61 8.18 4.34 5.66
CA ARG A 61 8.92 3.55 6.65
C ARG A 61 9.93 2.61 6.02
N ASP A 62 9.55 2.01 4.90
CA ASP A 62 10.37 1.06 4.16
C ASP A 62 9.96 1.02 2.69
N LEU A 63 10.95 0.85 1.81
CA LEU A 63 10.75 0.72 0.37
C LEU A 63 10.89 -0.71 -0.13
N ASN A 64 11.31 -1.64 0.74
CA ASN A 64 11.46 -3.05 0.36
C ASN A 64 10.07 -3.71 0.22
N PRO A 65 9.68 -4.15 -1.00
CA PRO A 65 8.38 -4.76 -1.25
C PRO A 65 8.19 -6.12 -0.56
N HIS A 66 9.27 -6.74 -0.07
CA HIS A 66 9.21 -7.98 0.69
C HIS A 66 8.84 -7.78 2.16
N LEU A 67 8.70 -6.54 2.64
CA LEU A 67 8.36 -6.25 4.03
C LEU A 67 6.94 -5.70 4.15
N TYR A 68 6.18 -6.24 5.09
CA TYR A 68 4.83 -5.76 5.41
C TYR A 68 4.78 -4.27 5.76
N ALA A 69 5.89 -3.73 6.30
CA ALA A 69 5.99 -2.32 6.67
C ALA A 69 6.13 -1.36 5.49
N GLY A 70 6.29 -1.88 4.26
CA GLY A 70 6.43 -1.07 3.05
C GLY A 70 5.17 -0.28 2.73
N GLU A 71 5.35 0.89 2.10
CA GLU A 71 4.26 1.75 1.66
C GLU A 71 4.01 1.50 0.17
N MET A 72 2.94 0.78 -0.16
CA MET A 72 2.64 0.31 -1.53
C MET A 72 2.65 1.44 -2.57
N TYR A 73 2.06 2.61 -2.25
CA TYR A 73 2.04 3.75 -3.17
C TYR A 73 3.45 4.28 -3.52
N ALA A 74 4.42 4.19 -2.59
CA ALA A 74 5.81 4.59 -2.86
C ALA A 74 6.55 3.48 -3.63
N GLN A 75 6.23 2.23 -3.36
CA GLN A 75 6.78 1.08 -4.08
C GLN A 75 6.32 1.08 -5.54
N GLU A 76 5.06 1.40 -5.82
CA GLU A 76 4.51 1.51 -7.19
C GLU A 76 5.19 2.61 -8.02
N MET A 77 5.82 3.61 -7.38
CA MET A 77 6.62 4.62 -8.07
C MET A 77 8.04 4.16 -8.41
N LEU A 78 8.53 3.11 -7.75
CA LEU A 78 9.92 2.65 -7.83
C LEU A 78 10.06 1.31 -8.54
N TYR A 79 9.03 0.46 -8.46
CA TYR A 79 9.07 -0.91 -8.96
C TYR A 79 7.93 -1.16 -9.93
N GLU A 80 8.23 -1.90 -10.98
CA GLU A 80 7.24 -2.40 -11.91
C GLU A 80 6.81 -3.82 -11.52
N GLY A 81 5.50 -4.12 -11.71
CA GLY A 81 4.97 -5.47 -11.56
C GLY A 81 4.96 -6.24 -12.88
N LEU A 82 4.56 -7.50 -12.83
CA LEU A 82 4.30 -8.28 -14.05
C LEU A 82 3.12 -7.68 -14.83
N VAL A 83 2.09 -7.28 -14.12
CA VAL A 83 0.85 -6.69 -14.63
C VAL A 83 0.43 -5.50 -13.77
N ASN A 84 -0.29 -4.57 -14.35
CA ASN A 84 -0.94 -3.47 -13.66
C ASN A 84 -2.44 -3.76 -13.50
N ILE A 85 -3.01 -3.26 -12.40
CA ILE A 85 -4.46 -3.29 -12.17
C ILE A 85 -5.03 -1.95 -12.63
N THR A 86 -6.00 -1.99 -13.54
CA THR A 86 -6.68 -0.83 -14.08
C THR A 86 -8.19 -0.90 -13.76
N SER A 87 -8.93 0.17 -14.07
CA SER A 87 -10.40 0.16 -13.97
C SER A 87 -11.07 -0.90 -14.86
N ASP A 88 -10.41 -1.27 -15.95
CA ASP A 88 -10.95 -2.17 -16.95
C ASP A 88 -10.44 -3.62 -16.80
N GLY A 89 -9.62 -3.88 -15.78
CA GLY A 89 -9.05 -5.19 -15.49
C GLY A 89 -7.54 -5.18 -15.34
N PHE A 90 -6.86 -6.15 -15.94
CA PHE A 90 -5.41 -6.28 -15.90
C PHE A 90 -4.78 -5.85 -17.23
N GLU A 91 -3.69 -5.10 -17.13
CA GLU A 91 -2.88 -4.66 -18.26
C GLU A 91 -1.44 -5.14 -18.08
N GLY A 92 -0.77 -5.49 -19.18
CA GLY A 92 0.64 -5.93 -19.16
C GLY A 92 1.58 -4.80 -18.71
N CYS A 93 2.59 -5.16 -17.90
CA CYS A 93 3.67 -4.25 -17.50
C CYS A 93 5.02 -4.89 -17.84
N LEU A 94 5.74 -5.58 -16.97
CA LEU A 94 6.92 -6.36 -17.34
C LEU A 94 6.56 -7.54 -18.26
N ALA A 95 5.38 -8.16 -18.04
CA ALA A 95 4.83 -9.12 -18.98
C ALA A 95 4.01 -8.41 -20.05
N GLU A 96 4.26 -8.69 -21.32
CA GLU A 96 3.45 -8.16 -22.43
C GLU A 96 2.14 -8.95 -22.61
N SER A 97 2.11 -10.22 -22.17
CA SER A 97 0.93 -11.08 -22.21
C SER A 97 1.10 -12.23 -21.22
N TRP A 98 0.01 -12.97 -20.96
CA TRP A 98 0.05 -14.18 -20.15
C TRP A 98 -1.03 -15.16 -20.57
N ASP A 99 -0.77 -16.45 -20.35
CA ASP A 99 -1.69 -17.55 -20.51
C ASP A 99 -2.06 -18.13 -19.15
N VAL A 100 -3.28 -18.64 -19.03
CA VAL A 100 -3.77 -19.32 -17.83
C VAL A 100 -4.25 -20.72 -18.23
N SER A 101 -3.83 -21.73 -17.50
CA SER A 101 -4.29 -23.10 -17.72
C SER A 101 -5.80 -23.23 -17.49
N ASP A 102 -6.43 -24.25 -18.09
CA ASP A 102 -7.88 -24.48 -18.01
C ASP A 102 -8.40 -24.65 -16.57
N ASP A 103 -7.55 -25.16 -15.67
CA ASP A 103 -7.86 -25.33 -14.25
C ASP A 103 -7.54 -24.07 -13.40
N GLY A 104 -7.00 -23.02 -14.03
CA GLY A 104 -6.67 -21.75 -13.38
C GLY A 104 -5.47 -21.81 -12.43
N LYS A 105 -4.64 -22.86 -12.50
CA LYS A 105 -3.54 -23.08 -11.55
C LYS A 105 -2.17 -22.72 -12.08
N VAL A 106 -1.96 -22.71 -13.39
CA VAL A 106 -0.68 -22.35 -14.00
C VAL A 106 -0.83 -21.07 -14.79
N TYR A 107 0.00 -20.09 -14.46
CA TYR A 107 0.09 -18.80 -15.13
C TYR A 107 1.44 -18.72 -15.83
N THR A 108 1.43 -18.56 -17.15
CA THR A 108 2.63 -18.40 -17.97
C THR A 108 2.70 -16.96 -18.47
N PHE A 109 3.67 -16.21 -17.99
CA PHE A 109 3.89 -14.82 -18.37
C PHE A 109 4.96 -14.71 -19.45
N HIS A 110 4.67 -13.94 -20.49
CA HIS A 110 5.61 -13.62 -21.57
C HIS A 110 6.26 -12.28 -21.26
N ILE A 111 7.52 -12.33 -20.87
CA ILE A 111 8.28 -11.16 -20.41
C ILE A 111 8.76 -10.34 -21.59
N ARG A 112 8.56 -9.04 -21.52
CA ARG A 112 8.99 -8.08 -22.53
C ARG A 112 10.52 -8.13 -22.69
N PRO A 113 11.03 -8.33 -23.91
CA PRO A 113 12.47 -8.40 -24.11
C PRO A 113 13.14 -7.03 -23.95
N GLY A 114 14.41 -7.03 -23.55
CA GLY A 114 15.25 -5.82 -23.51
C GLY A 114 14.98 -4.87 -22.34
N VAL A 115 14.21 -5.30 -21.33
CA VAL A 115 14.04 -4.54 -20.09
C VAL A 115 15.32 -4.65 -19.25
N THR A 116 15.71 -3.55 -18.61
CA THR A 116 16.85 -3.48 -17.71
C THR A 116 16.45 -2.83 -16.38
N PHE A 117 17.10 -3.23 -15.31
CA PHE A 117 17.06 -2.52 -14.04
C PHE A 117 17.77 -1.15 -14.14
N SER A 118 17.60 -0.30 -13.14
CA SER A 118 18.21 1.04 -13.09
C SER A 118 19.75 1.02 -13.07
N ASP A 119 20.35 -0.08 -12.69
CA ASP A 119 21.81 -0.31 -12.70
C ASP A 119 22.32 -0.86 -14.04
N GLY A 120 21.43 -1.16 -14.99
CA GLY A 120 21.73 -1.68 -16.32
C GLY A 120 21.75 -3.20 -16.44
N GLU A 121 21.55 -3.95 -15.34
CA GLU A 121 21.41 -5.40 -15.40
C GLU A 121 20.10 -5.81 -16.10
N LYS A 122 20.06 -7.01 -16.68
CA LYS A 122 18.86 -7.50 -17.37
C LYS A 122 17.73 -7.78 -16.39
N CYS A 123 16.53 -7.30 -16.69
CA CYS A 123 15.29 -7.68 -16.02
C CYS A 123 14.56 -8.71 -16.89
N ASP A 124 14.94 -9.96 -16.77
CA ASP A 124 14.41 -11.09 -17.52
C ASP A 124 13.64 -12.07 -16.59
N ALA A 125 13.11 -13.15 -17.16
CA ALA A 125 12.37 -14.15 -16.38
C ALA A 125 13.22 -14.82 -15.29
N TYR A 126 14.54 -14.92 -15.47
CA TYR A 126 15.42 -15.46 -14.44
C TYR A 126 15.55 -14.53 -13.24
N ALA A 127 15.66 -13.21 -13.48
CA ALA A 127 15.67 -12.22 -12.43
C ALA A 127 14.34 -12.17 -11.66
N ILE A 128 13.21 -12.26 -12.37
CA ILE A 128 11.88 -12.36 -11.78
C ILE A 128 11.77 -13.63 -10.93
N LYS A 129 12.23 -14.77 -11.44
CA LYS A 129 12.25 -16.03 -10.69
C LYS A 129 13.06 -15.91 -9.42
N ALA A 130 14.26 -15.32 -9.46
CA ALA A 130 15.10 -15.13 -8.29
C ALA A 130 14.41 -14.29 -7.20
N ASN A 131 13.62 -13.28 -7.59
CA ASN A 131 12.81 -12.50 -6.65
C ASN A 131 11.74 -13.37 -5.98
N PHE A 132 11.03 -14.22 -6.73
CA PHE A 132 10.03 -15.12 -6.18
C PHE A 132 10.63 -16.25 -5.34
N ASP A 133 11.79 -16.78 -5.74
CA ASP A 133 12.53 -17.79 -4.95
C ASP A 133 12.89 -17.21 -3.56
N ALA A 134 13.36 -15.97 -3.49
CA ALA A 134 13.66 -15.29 -2.23
C ALA A 134 12.41 -15.11 -1.34
N ILE A 135 11.24 -14.87 -1.95
CA ILE A 135 9.95 -14.82 -1.24
C ILE A 135 9.60 -16.22 -0.71
N LEU A 136 9.73 -17.26 -1.53
CA LEU A 136 9.42 -18.65 -1.16
C LEU A 136 10.36 -19.16 -0.04
N GLU A 137 11.65 -18.84 -0.08
CA GLU A 137 12.60 -19.17 0.97
C GLU A 137 12.23 -18.54 2.32
N ASN A 138 11.55 -17.38 2.28
CA ASN A 138 11.12 -16.64 3.46
C ASN A 138 9.59 -16.68 3.64
N LYS A 139 8.93 -17.72 3.18
CA LYS A 139 7.47 -17.85 3.13
C LYS A 139 6.78 -17.49 4.45
N ASP A 140 7.36 -17.87 5.58
CA ASP A 140 6.81 -17.58 6.92
C ASP A 140 6.73 -16.08 7.22
N ARG A 141 7.56 -15.26 6.59
CA ARG A 141 7.52 -13.79 6.70
C ARG A 141 6.46 -13.15 5.82
N HIS A 142 5.99 -13.87 4.80
CA HIS A 142 5.06 -13.37 3.78
C HIS A 142 3.64 -13.90 3.95
N THR A 143 3.29 -14.45 5.12
CA THR A 143 1.94 -14.99 5.42
C THR A 143 0.82 -13.96 5.33
N TRP A 144 1.14 -12.67 5.27
CA TRP A 144 0.19 -11.59 5.04
C TRP A 144 -0.23 -11.45 3.56
N LEU A 145 0.52 -12.04 2.63
CA LEU A 145 0.16 -12.13 1.22
C LEU A 145 -0.69 -13.38 0.99
N GLU A 146 -1.94 -13.21 0.64
CA GLU A 146 -2.87 -14.32 0.37
C GLU A 146 -2.33 -15.29 -0.69
N MET A 147 -1.66 -14.77 -1.72
CA MET A 147 -1.03 -15.55 -2.77
C MET A 147 -0.01 -16.57 -2.23
N MET A 148 0.66 -16.27 -1.11
CA MET A 148 1.66 -17.18 -0.53
C MET A 148 1.05 -18.47 -0.01
N HIS A 149 -0.24 -18.50 0.30
CA HIS A 149 -0.93 -19.74 0.71
C HIS A 149 -1.22 -20.65 -0.48
N LEU A 150 -1.34 -20.09 -1.67
CA LEU A 150 -1.66 -20.79 -2.90
C LEU A 150 -0.42 -21.12 -3.73
N LEU A 151 0.67 -20.36 -3.58
CA LEU A 151 1.88 -20.51 -4.38
C LEU A 151 2.58 -21.83 -4.08
N VAL A 152 2.66 -22.69 -5.09
CA VAL A 152 3.36 -24.00 -5.06
C VAL A 152 4.80 -23.84 -5.50
N GLY A 153 5.02 -23.11 -6.60
CA GLY A 153 6.34 -22.89 -7.15
C GLY A 153 6.36 -21.90 -8.29
N VAL A 154 7.56 -21.59 -8.74
CA VAL A 154 7.81 -20.73 -9.90
C VAL A 154 8.91 -21.33 -10.77
N ASP A 155 8.86 -21.07 -12.07
CA ASP A 155 9.88 -21.49 -13.02
C ASP A 155 10.16 -20.40 -14.07
N ALA A 156 11.34 -20.46 -14.67
CA ALA A 156 11.74 -19.66 -15.82
C ALA A 156 12.43 -20.58 -16.83
N PRO A 157 11.69 -21.22 -17.74
CA PRO A 157 12.26 -22.13 -18.72
C PRO A 157 13.19 -21.44 -19.72
N ASP A 158 13.01 -20.15 -19.93
CA ASP A 158 13.89 -19.31 -20.76
C ASP A 158 13.85 -17.84 -20.26
N GLU A 159 14.62 -16.97 -20.90
CA GLU A 159 14.76 -15.55 -20.49
C GLU A 159 13.48 -14.71 -20.63
N ASN A 160 12.51 -15.15 -21.44
CA ASN A 160 11.29 -14.43 -21.72
C ASN A 160 10.02 -15.10 -21.16
N THR A 161 10.15 -16.26 -20.52
CA THR A 161 9.02 -17.03 -20.02
C THR A 161 9.14 -17.24 -18.50
N PHE A 162 8.17 -16.70 -17.76
CA PHE A 162 8.06 -16.88 -16.32
C PHE A 162 6.76 -17.60 -15.96
N VAL A 163 6.83 -18.63 -15.12
CA VAL A 163 5.70 -19.47 -14.76
C VAL A 163 5.44 -19.42 -13.27
N ILE A 164 4.16 -19.30 -12.89
CA ILE A 164 3.67 -19.42 -11.51
C ILE A 164 2.74 -20.62 -11.45
N GLU A 165 2.95 -21.50 -10.47
CA GLU A 165 2.09 -22.65 -10.17
C GLU A 165 1.38 -22.44 -8.84
N LEU A 166 0.05 -22.60 -8.83
CA LEU A 166 -0.84 -22.49 -7.68
C LEU A 166 -1.44 -23.85 -7.29
N SER A 167 -1.81 -24.01 -6.01
CA SER A 167 -2.42 -25.23 -5.46
C SER A 167 -3.88 -25.45 -5.84
#